data_f9f5f7f7a923069578607ba10753e0dd
#
_entry.id   f9f5f7f7a923069578607ba10753e0dd
#
_cell.length_a   1.000
_cell.length_b   1.000
_cell.length_c   1.000
_cell.angle_alpha   90.00
_cell.angle_beta   90.00
_cell.angle_gamma   90.00
#
_symmetry.space_group_name_H-M   'P 1'
#
loop_
_entity.id
_entity.type
_entity.pdbx_description
1 polymer ?
#
loop_
_entity_poly.entity_id
_entity_poly.type
_entity_poly.pdbx_seq_one_letter_code
_entity_poly.pdbx_strand_id
1 'polypeptide(L)'
;LSIKKSFDQPTSIKKQFENLIEEENFLIKENHFEYNIIHLIINSLIIDDNKKLKKITDKVKSKSLILELKFICLGKSIINNIFSTFKKNSLNISNIFCSSYVKATFYNKKFKFKNNFVFLDIGFERTTAWFFIDHKFVFFNSINLGGNSITKDISKVLDLDMDLSLIHI
;
A
#
# COMPACT_ATOMS: atom_id res chain seq x y z
N LEU A 1 8.52 5.32 6.99
CA LEU A 1 8.69 6.00 8.26
C LEU A 1 9.14 5.01 9.32
N SER A 2 10.15 5.36 10.11
CA SER A 2 10.60 4.56 11.26
C SER A 2 10.56 5.47 12.50
N ILE A 3 9.85 5.01 13.53
CA ILE A 3 9.65 5.76 14.77
C ILE A 3 10.25 4.94 15.90
N LYS A 4 11.11 5.57 16.71
CA LYS A 4 11.62 4.98 17.95
C LYS A 4 11.12 5.82 19.13
N LYS A 5 10.50 5.19 20.12
CA LYS A 5 10.03 5.83 21.37
C LYS A 5 10.57 5.04 22.55
N SER A 6 11.14 5.74 23.52
CA SER A 6 11.66 5.18 24.77
C SER A 6 10.83 5.70 25.95
N PHE A 7 10.70 4.90 27.00
CA PHE A 7 9.90 5.19 28.17
C PHE A 7 10.72 4.98 29.45
N ASP A 8 10.58 5.84 30.43
CA ASP A 8 11.27 5.75 31.72
C ASP A 8 10.89 4.47 32.48
N GLN A 9 9.62 4.04 32.34
CA GLN A 9 9.08 2.84 32.96
C GLN A 9 8.38 1.94 31.92
N PRO A 10 8.28 0.62 32.21
CA PRO A 10 7.56 -0.29 31.33
C PRO A 10 6.11 0.13 31.13
N THR A 11 5.75 0.55 29.94
CA THR A 11 4.45 1.11 29.57
C THR A 11 3.68 0.13 28.67
N SER A 12 2.34 0.18 28.69
CA SER A 12 1.50 -0.61 27.81
C SER A 12 1.78 -0.28 26.35
N ILE A 13 2.29 -1.25 25.61
CA ILE A 13 2.65 -1.07 24.18
C ILE A 13 1.43 -0.85 23.32
N LYS A 14 0.28 -1.43 23.64
CA LYS A 14 -0.95 -1.23 22.87
C LYS A 14 -1.37 0.23 22.85
N LYS A 15 -1.44 0.87 24.00
CA LYS A 15 -1.83 2.29 24.12
C LYS A 15 -0.83 3.20 23.41
N GLN A 16 0.47 2.93 23.56
CA GLN A 16 1.52 3.72 22.89
C GLN A 16 1.49 3.55 21.38
N PHE A 17 1.22 2.35 20.89
CA PHE A 17 1.04 2.05 19.49
C PHE A 17 -0.14 2.81 18.89
N GLU A 18 -1.31 2.77 19.54
CA GLU A 18 -2.52 3.48 19.11
C GLU A 18 -2.25 4.99 19.02
N ASN A 19 -1.66 5.59 20.06
CA ASN A 19 -1.31 7.00 20.08
C ASN A 19 -0.34 7.38 18.93
N LEU A 20 0.71 6.58 18.70
CA LEU A 20 1.67 6.82 17.63
C LEU A 20 1.02 6.75 16.24
N ILE A 21 0.12 5.81 16.03
CA ILE A 21 -0.63 5.72 14.77
C ILE A 21 -1.49 6.97 14.54
N GLU A 22 -2.14 7.46 15.58
CA GLU A 22 -2.97 8.68 15.52
C GLU A 22 -2.10 9.92 15.26
N GLU A 23 -0.98 10.07 15.99
CA GLU A 23 -0.01 11.15 15.81
C GLU A 23 0.51 11.19 14.35
N GLU A 24 0.94 10.04 13.81
CA GLU A 24 1.48 9.96 12.45
C GLU A 24 0.41 10.17 11.36
N ASN A 25 -0.79 9.67 11.57
CA ASN A 25 -1.92 9.94 10.68
C ASN A 25 -2.24 11.44 10.62
N PHE A 26 -2.16 12.12 11.77
CA PHE A 26 -2.35 13.56 11.83
C PHE A 26 -1.23 14.31 11.10
N LEU A 27 0.04 13.99 11.38
CA LEU A 27 1.19 14.62 10.74
C LEU A 27 1.20 14.45 9.22
N ILE A 28 0.82 13.27 8.71
CA ILE A 28 0.73 13.05 7.26
C ILE A 28 -0.39 13.89 6.64
N LYS A 29 -1.55 14.02 7.31
CA LYS A 29 -2.64 14.86 6.82
C LYS A 29 -2.30 16.35 6.81
N GLU A 30 -1.51 16.82 7.77
CA GLU A 30 -1.04 18.20 7.84
C GLU A 30 0.03 18.50 6.76
N ASN A 31 1.05 17.62 6.67
CA ASN A 31 2.17 17.83 5.74
C ASN A 31 1.84 17.50 4.28
N HIS A 32 0.80 16.70 4.04
CA HIS A 32 0.36 16.24 2.72
C HIS A 32 -1.15 16.40 2.58
N PHE A 33 -1.64 17.63 2.81
CA PHE A 33 -3.07 17.93 2.86
C PHE A 33 -3.84 17.59 1.58
N GLU A 34 -3.16 17.49 0.43
CA GLU A 34 -3.73 17.13 -0.86
C GLU A 34 -3.96 15.62 -1.04
N TYR A 35 -3.49 14.79 -0.08
CA TYR A 35 -3.65 13.34 -0.12
C TYR A 35 -4.51 12.81 1.04
N ASN A 36 -5.12 11.64 0.81
CA ASN A 36 -5.75 10.82 1.84
C ASN A 36 -5.03 9.47 1.94
N ILE A 37 -4.83 8.99 3.17
CA ILE A 37 -4.28 7.67 3.43
C ILE A 37 -5.36 6.63 3.10
N ILE A 38 -5.05 5.70 2.16
CA ILE A 38 -5.92 4.57 1.82
C ILE A 38 -5.43 3.25 2.42
N HIS A 39 -4.12 3.12 2.70
CA HIS A 39 -3.58 2.01 3.48
C HIS A 39 -2.52 2.50 4.46
N LEU A 40 -2.58 1.98 5.68
CA LEU A 40 -1.51 2.04 6.67
C LEU A 40 -0.93 0.63 6.82
N ILE A 41 0.37 0.49 6.59
CA ILE A 41 1.08 -0.78 6.58
C ILE A 41 2.08 -0.80 7.72
N ILE A 42 1.97 -1.77 8.61
CA ILE A 42 2.91 -1.98 9.70
C ILE A 42 3.94 -3.01 9.23
N ASN A 43 5.12 -2.56 8.86
CA ASN A 43 6.19 -3.42 8.40
C ASN A 43 6.90 -4.15 9.54
N SER A 44 7.14 -3.45 10.65
CA SER A 44 7.67 -4.08 11.85
C SER A 44 7.26 -3.36 13.12
N LEU A 45 7.20 -4.13 14.18
CA LEU A 45 6.99 -3.67 15.54
C LEU A 45 7.98 -4.39 16.43
N ILE A 46 8.91 -3.64 17.02
CA ILE A 46 10.00 -4.15 17.84
C ILE A 46 9.93 -3.49 19.21
N ILE A 47 10.08 -4.27 20.24
CA ILE A 47 10.15 -3.81 21.63
C ILE A 47 11.47 -4.22 22.26
N ASP A 48 11.89 -3.49 23.30
CA ASP A 48 13.14 -3.73 24.02
C ASP A 48 14.34 -3.88 23.06
N ASP A 49 14.34 -3.03 22.03
CA ASP A 49 15.32 -2.88 20.94
C ASP A 49 15.52 -4.11 20.02
N ASN A 50 15.12 -5.32 20.44
CA ASN A 50 15.39 -6.55 19.66
C ASN A 50 14.20 -7.51 19.51
N LYS A 51 13.17 -7.39 20.32
CA LYS A 51 12.07 -8.35 20.33
C LYS A 51 10.97 -7.95 19.34
N LYS A 52 10.93 -8.64 18.21
CA LYS A 52 9.89 -8.44 17.19
C LYS A 52 8.56 -9.03 17.64
N LEU A 53 7.51 -8.20 17.63
CA LEU A 53 6.14 -8.61 17.95
C LEU A 53 5.36 -8.93 16.66
N LYS A 54 4.71 -10.10 16.66
CA LYS A 54 3.76 -10.49 15.59
C LYS A 54 2.35 -9.99 15.87
N LYS A 55 2.01 -9.77 17.14
CA LYS A 55 0.68 -9.35 17.60
C LYS A 55 0.81 -8.51 18.85
N ILE A 56 0.04 -7.43 18.92
CA ILE A 56 -0.05 -6.58 20.10
C ILE A 56 -1.18 -7.10 20.98
N THR A 57 -0.91 -7.24 22.26
CA THR A 57 -1.90 -7.59 23.30
C THR A 57 -1.80 -6.62 24.47
N ASP A 58 -2.87 -6.48 25.23
CA ASP A 58 -2.92 -5.57 26.40
C ASP A 58 -1.89 -5.90 27.49
N LYS A 59 -1.40 -7.15 27.50
CA LYS A 59 -0.44 -7.64 28.50
C LYS A 59 1.02 -7.25 28.21
N VAL A 60 1.32 -6.74 27.00
CA VAL A 60 2.69 -6.41 26.61
C VAL A 60 3.06 -5.05 27.16
N LYS A 61 4.08 -5.03 28.04
CA LYS A 61 4.73 -3.81 28.53
C LYS A 61 6.18 -3.80 28.12
N SER A 62 6.74 -2.63 27.80
CA SER A 62 8.13 -2.46 27.40
C SER A 62 8.61 -1.04 27.69
N LYS A 63 9.94 -0.87 27.75
CA LYS A 63 10.61 0.42 27.88
C LYS A 63 10.95 1.06 26.53
N SER A 64 10.88 0.32 25.43
CA SER A 64 11.09 0.88 24.11
C SER A 64 10.15 0.28 23.07
N LEU A 65 9.81 1.07 22.06
CA LEU A 65 8.99 0.70 20.93
C LEU A 65 9.61 1.27 19.65
N ILE A 66 9.88 0.40 18.68
CA ILE A 66 10.27 0.79 17.34
C ILE A 66 9.16 0.33 16.39
N LEU A 67 8.62 1.28 15.64
CA LEU A 67 7.53 1.07 14.70
C LEU A 67 7.95 1.49 13.30
N GLU A 68 7.89 0.57 12.34
CA GLU A 68 8.14 0.84 10.94
C GLU A 68 6.82 0.86 10.17
N LEU A 69 6.44 2.04 9.67
CA LEU A 69 5.19 2.30 8.97
C LEU A 69 5.44 2.64 7.50
N LYS A 70 4.50 2.24 6.66
CA LYS A 70 4.36 2.70 5.28
C LYS A 70 2.92 3.15 5.07
N PHE A 71 2.76 4.18 4.24
CA PHE A 71 1.44 4.71 3.90
C PHE A 71 1.28 4.65 2.38
N ILE A 72 0.12 4.22 1.92
CA ILE A 72 -0.30 4.38 0.54
C ILE A 72 -1.36 5.46 0.54
N CYS A 73 -1.09 6.52 -0.20
CA CYS A 73 -1.94 7.69 -0.27
C CYS A 73 -2.53 7.86 -1.67
N LEU A 74 -3.69 8.49 -1.74
CA LEU A 74 -4.38 8.85 -2.99
C LEU A 74 -4.79 10.31 -2.91
N GLY A 75 -4.65 11.05 -4.02
CA GLY A 75 -5.03 12.46 -4.10
C GLY A 75 -6.51 12.67 -3.75
N LYS A 76 -6.81 13.68 -2.94
CA LYS A 76 -8.18 14.02 -2.51
C LYS A 76 -9.11 14.28 -3.69
N SER A 77 -8.61 14.92 -4.75
CA SER A 77 -9.39 15.18 -5.96
C SER A 77 -9.91 13.90 -6.61
N ILE A 78 -9.05 12.87 -6.70
CA ILE A 78 -9.42 11.55 -7.24
C ILE A 78 -10.48 10.90 -6.35
N ILE A 79 -10.27 10.90 -5.04
CA ILE A 79 -11.21 10.34 -4.07
C ILE A 79 -12.55 11.03 -4.17
N ASN A 80 -12.58 12.37 -4.20
CA ASN A 80 -13.80 13.15 -4.32
C ASN A 80 -14.55 12.86 -5.63
N ASN A 81 -13.83 12.71 -6.75
CA ASN A 81 -14.43 12.32 -8.03
C ASN A 81 -15.05 10.92 -7.98
N ILE A 82 -14.37 9.96 -7.36
CA ILE A 82 -14.90 8.61 -7.15
C ILE A 82 -16.19 8.68 -6.32
N PHE A 83 -16.15 9.32 -5.14
CA PHE A 83 -17.33 9.43 -4.26
C PHE A 83 -18.51 10.16 -4.95
N SER A 84 -18.24 11.26 -5.65
CA SER A 84 -19.28 12.02 -6.35
C SER A 84 -19.94 11.21 -7.47
N THR A 85 -19.13 10.45 -8.23
CA THR A 85 -19.62 9.60 -9.32
C THR A 85 -20.55 8.49 -8.80
N PHE A 86 -20.13 7.79 -7.73
CA PHE A 86 -20.94 6.73 -7.15
C PHE A 86 -22.20 7.28 -6.47
N LYS A 87 -22.10 8.43 -5.77
CA LYS A 87 -23.25 9.08 -5.15
C LYS A 87 -24.32 9.51 -6.16
N LYS A 88 -23.92 9.98 -7.36
CA LYS A 88 -24.87 10.29 -8.45
C LYS A 88 -25.69 9.08 -8.88
N ASN A 89 -25.16 7.87 -8.70
CA ASN A 89 -25.85 6.62 -9.00
C ASN A 89 -26.47 5.95 -7.75
N SER A 90 -26.70 6.72 -6.66
CA SER A 90 -27.26 6.23 -5.40
C SER A 90 -26.46 5.09 -4.73
N LEU A 91 -25.16 5.03 -5.00
CA LEU A 91 -24.26 4.04 -4.41
C LEU A 91 -23.37 4.70 -3.33
N ASN A 92 -23.24 4.03 -2.19
CA ASN A 92 -22.37 4.46 -1.10
C ASN A 92 -21.09 3.64 -1.09
N ILE A 93 -19.95 4.33 -1.05
CA ILE A 93 -18.64 3.71 -0.92
C ILE A 93 -18.27 3.66 0.56
N SER A 94 -18.03 2.47 1.09
CA SER A 94 -17.55 2.30 2.47
C SER A 94 -16.03 2.39 2.57
N ASN A 95 -15.27 1.84 1.60
CA ASN A 95 -13.82 1.83 1.63
C ASN A 95 -13.21 1.89 0.22
N ILE A 96 -12.00 2.42 0.12
CA ILE A 96 -11.17 2.44 -1.08
C ILE A 96 -9.88 1.68 -0.80
N PHE A 97 -9.49 0.80 -1.72
CA PHE A 97 -8.28 -0.01 -1.60
C PHE A 97 -7.41 0.12 -2.86
N CYS A 98 -6.08 0.12 -2.67
CA CYS A 98 -5.14 -0.04 -3.77
C CYS A 98 -5.15 -1.50 -4.24
N SER A 99 -5.71 -1.76 -5.43
CA SER A 99 -5.92 -3.11 -5.96
C SER A 99 -4.61 -3.90 -6.10
N SER A 100 -3.56 -3.27 -6.64
CA SER A 100 -2.26 -3.92 -6.82
C SER A 100 -1.62 -4.33 -5.50
N TYR A 101 -1.72 -3.48 -4.46
CA TYR A 101 -1.23 -3.83 -3.12
C TYR A 101 -2.01 -4.99 -2.51
N VAL A 102 -3.34 -4.98 -2.63
CA VAL A 102 -4.21 -6.06 -2.12
C VAL A 102 -3.90 -7.37 -2.85
N LYS A 103 -3.76 -7.34 -4.19
CA LYS A 103 -3.37 -8.51 -4.99
C LYS A 103 -2.00 -9.05 -4.53
N ALA A 104 -0.99 -8.18 -4.43
CA ALA A 104 0.36 -8.57 -4.03
C ALA A 104 0.38 -9.25 -2.65
N THR A 105 -0.32 -8.68 -1.67
CA THR A 105 -0.41 -9.25 -0.32
C THR A 105 -1.22 -10.55 -0.28
N PHE A 106 -2.31 -10.65 -1.05
CA PHE A 106 -3.11 -11.86 -1.19
C PHE A 106 -2.29 -13.01 -1.78
N TYR A 107 -1.60 -12.77 -2.90
CA TYR A 107 -0.78 -13.80 -3.56
C TYR A 107 0.43 -14.21 -2.71
N ASN A 108 1.08 -13.26 -2.03
CA ASN A 108 2.16 -13.59 -1.09
C ASN A 108 1.67 -14.54 0.01
N LYS A 109 0.50 -14.27 0.59
CA LYS A 109 -0.10 -15.11 1.63
C LYS A 109 -0.51 -16.48 1.09
N LYS A 110 -1.08 -16.54 -0.13
CA LYS A 110 -1.57 -17.78 -0.76
C LYS A 110 -0.43 -18.70 -1.19
N PHE A 111 0.59 -18.16 -1.84
CA PHE A 111 1.68 -18.95 -2.44
C PHE A 111 2.93 -19.03 -1.57
N LYS A 112 2.96 -18.32 -0.43
CA LYS A 112 4.09 -18.30 0.51
C LYS A 112 5.41 -18.04 -0.22
N PHE A 113 5.47 -16.97 -1.01
CA PHE A 113 6.65 -16.60 -1.76
C PHE A 113 7.90 -16.59 -0.88
N LYS A 114 9.07 -16.69 -1.52
CA LYS A 114 10.37 -16.49 -0.83
C LYS A 114 10.39 -15.11 -0.18
N ASN A 115 11.31 -14.93 0.77
CA ASN A 115 11.41 -13.70 1.58
C ASN A 115 11.44 -12.42 0.73
N ASN A 116 12.11 -12.47 -0.42
CA ASN A 116 12.22 -11.35 -1.35
C ASN A 116 11.51 -11.70 -2.66
N PHE A 117 10.61 -10.83 -3.09
CA PHE A 117 9.90 -11.00 -4.35
C PHE A 117 9.45 -9.64 -4.91
N VAL A 118 9.19 -9.63 -6.20
CA VAL A 118 8.54 -8.51 -6.89
C VAL A 118 7.20 -9.00 -7.43
N PHE A 119 6.15 -8.24 -7.17
CA PHE A 119 4.84 -8.46 -7.77
C PHE A 119 4.63 -7.43 -8.87
N LEU A 120 4.40 -7.91 -10.09
CA LEU A 120 4.09 -7.06 -11.24
C LEU A 120 2.57 -7.09 -11.50
N ASP A 121 1.96 -5.93 -11.50
CA ASP A 121 0.57 -5.72 -11.92
C ASP A 121 0.58 -5.02 -13.28
N ILE A 122 0.42 -5.80 -14.34
CA ILE A 122 0.40 -5.31 -15.73
C ILE A 122 -1.05 -5.02 -16.08
N GLY A 123 -1.39 -3.73 -16.11
CA GLY A 123 -2.70 -3.26 -16.52
C GLY A 123 -2.74 -2.86 -18.00
N PHE A 124 -3.84 -2.27 -18.43
CA PHE A 124 -4.02 -1.82 -19.81
C PHE A 124 -3.10 -0.67 -20.17
N GLU A 125 -3.05 0.41 -19.38
CA GLU A 125 -2.23 1.61 -19.62
C GLU A 125 -0.94 1.65 -18.80
N ARG A 126 -0.83 0.83 -17.75
CA ARG A 126 0.22 0.99 -16.75
C ARG A 126 0.65 -0.35 -16.17
N THR A 127 1.95 -0.47 -15.95
CA THR A 127 2.55 -1.56 -15.18
C THR A 127 3.07 -1.01 -13.86
N THR A 128 2.73 -1.67 -12.76
CA THR A 128 3.21 -1.33 -11.41
C THR A 128 3.99 -2.49 -10.83
N ALA A 129 5.22 -2.23 -10.39
CA ALA A 129 6.08 -3.18 -9.70
C ALA A 129 6.07 -2.90 -8.19
N TRP A 130 5.72 -3.90 -7.40
CA TRP A 130 5.68 -3.86 -5.94
C TRP A 130 6.81 -4.70 -5.37
N PHE A 131 7.68 -4.09 -4.59
CA PHE A 131 8.90 -4.71 -4.06
C PHE A 131 8.71 -5.11 -2.60
N PHE A 132 9.00 -6.37 -2.30
CA PHE A 132 8.93 -6.93 -0.95
C PHE A 132 10.28 -7.53 -0.58
N ILE A 133 10.77 -7.19 0.62
CA ILE A 133 11.97 -7.73 1.25
C ILE A 133 11.57 -8.27 2.62
N ASP A 134 11.95 -9.52 2.93
CA ASP A 134 11.54 -10.23 4.15
C ASP A 134 10.02 -10.18 4.39
N HIS A 135 9.25 -10.37 3.32
CA HIS A 135 7.78 -10.25 3.28
C HIS A 135 7.23 -8.87 3.62
N LYS A 136 8.08 -7.85 3.78
CA LYS A 136 7.67 -6.49 4.05
C LYS A 136 7.59 -5.70 2.75
N PHE A 137 6.54 -4.91 2.61
CA PHE A 137 6.45 -3.94 1.53
C PHE A 137 7.54 -2.86 1.68
N VAL A 138 8.36 -2.68 0.65
CA VAL A 138 9.46 -1.69 0.65
C VAL A 138 9.06 -0.44 -0.11
N PHE A 139 8.74 -0.58 -1.40
CA PHE A 139 8.28 0.51 -2.26
C PHE A 139 7.56 -0.06 -3.49
N PHE A 140 6.94 0.81 -4.25
CA PHE A 140 6.45 0.48 -5.59
C PHE A 140 6.95 1.52 -6.59
N ASN A 141 7.01 1.10 -7.85
CA ASN A 141 7.23 1.99 -8.98
C ASN A 141 6.23 1.68 -10.08
N SER A 142 5.84 2.69 -10.83
CA SER A 142 4.84 2.56 -11.89
C SER A 142 5.31 3.25 -13.16
N ILE A 143 5.15 2.55 -14.27
CA ILE A 143 5.46 3.08 -15.62
C ILE A 143 4.19 3.09 -16.46
N ASN A 144 4.08 4.06 -17.36
CA ASN A 144 2.94 4.21 -18.27
C ASN A 144 3.12 3.30 -19.52
N LEU A 145 3.38 2.02 -19.27
CA LEU A 145 3.46 0.96 -20.27
C LEU A 145 2.58 -0.19 -19.79
N GLY A 146 1.61 -0.59 -20.59
CA GLY A 146 0.69 -1.67 -20.29
C GLY A 146 0.30 -2.43 -21.55
N GLY A 147 -0.74 -3.27 -21.46
CA GLY A 147 -1.23 -4.05 -22.61
C GLY A 147 -1.56 -3.19 -23.82
N ASN A 148 -2.11 -1.99 -23.62
CA ASN A 148 -2.39 -1.04 -24.69
C ASN A 148 -1.15 -0.61 -25.48
N SER A 149 0.01 -0.52 -24.84
CA SER A 149 1.27 -0.20 -25.54
C SER A 149 1.65 -1.33 -26.51
N ILE A 150 1.49 -2.58 -26.07
CA ILE A 150 1.72 -3.75 -26.93
C ILE A 150 0.74 -3.76 -28.11
N THR A 151 -0.55 -3.53 -27.85
CA THR A 151 -1.58 -3.44 -28.89
C THR A 151 -1.24 -2.37 -29.93
N LYS A 152 -0.82 -1.17 -29.49
CA LYS A 152 -0.40 -0.08 -30.35
C LYS A 152 0.83 -0.44 -31.18
N ASP A 153 1.79 -1.14 -30.60
CA ASP A 153 3.00 -1.57 -31.31
C ASP A 153 2.64 -2.62 -32.39
N ILE A 154 1.77 -3.58 -32.08
CA ILE A 154 1.27 -4.56 -33.06
C ILE A 154 0.52 -3.87 -34.19
N SER A 155 -0.42 -2.98 -33.87
CA SER A 155 -1.15 -2.17 -34.85
C SER A 155 -0.21 -1.44 -35.80
N LYS A 156 0.80 -0.78 -35.22
CA LYS A 156 1.74 0.02 -35.99
C LYS A 156 2.71 -0.81 -36.86
N VAL A 157 3.21 -1.93 -36.34
CA VAL A 157 4.19 -2.78 -37.04
C VAL A 157 3.54 -3.60 -38.14
N LEU A 158 2.30 -4.06 -37.88
CA LEU A 158 1.58 -4.90 -38.87
C LEU A 158 0.56 -4.13 -39.71
N ASP A 159 0.49 -2.81 -39.55
CA ASP A 159 -0.48 -1.94 -40.22
C ASP A 159 -1.92 -2.43 -40.10
N LEU A 160 -2.29 -2.81 -38.85
CA LEU A 160 -3.61 -3.31 -38.50
C LEU A 160 -4.41 -2.26 -37.74
N ASP A 161 -5.73 -2.34 -37.84
CA ASP A 161 -6.62 -1.59 -36.92
C ASP A 161 -6.41 -2.02 -35.47
N MET A 162 -6.66 -1.09 -34.54
CA MET A 162 -6.51 -1.34 -33.10
C MET A 162 -7.34 -2.54 -32.62
N ASP A 163 -8.57 -2.69 -33.13
CA ASP A 163 -9.46 -3.79 -32.75
C ASP A 163 -8.91 -5.14 -33.19
N LEU A 164 -8.32 -5.22 -34.38
CA LEU A 164 -7.64 -6.43 -34.86
C LEU A 164 -6.38 -6.73 -34.05
N SER A 165 -5.64 -5.70 -33.64
CA SER A 165 -4.45 -5.84 -32.83
C SER A 165 -4.76 -6.38 -31.43
N LEU A 166 -5.93 -6.08 -30.84
CA LEU A 166 -6.40 -6.61 -29.56
C LEU A 166 -6.69 -8.11 -29.60
N ILE A 167 -7.07 -8.66 -30.74
CA ILE A 167 -7.37 -10.09 -30.90
C ILE A 167 -6.08 -10.94 -30.88
N HIS A 168 -4.94 -10.34 -31.16
CA HIS A 168 -3.63 -11.03 -31.26
C HIS A 168 -2.80 -10.95 -29.96
N ILE A 169 -3.35 -10.41 -28.86
CA ILE A 169 -2.77 -10.43 -27.52
C ILE A 169 -3.49 -11.47 -26.67
#